data_4e2f15541cc71ca653e2729dcccceede
#
_entry.id   4e2f15541cc71ca653e2729dcccceede
#
_cell.length_a   1.000
_cell.length_b   1.000
_cell.length_c   1.000
_cell.angle_alpha   90.00
_cell.angle_beta   90.00
_cell.angle_gamma   90.00
#
_symmetry.space_group_name_H-M   'P 1'
#
loop_
_entity.id
_entity.type
_entity.pdbx_description
1 polymer ?
#
loop_
_entity_poly.entity_id
_entity_poly.type
_entity_poly.pdbx_seq_one_letter_code
_entity_poly.pdbx_strand_id
1 'polypeptide(L)'
;MTHHPDYPSRRGFLKVSAASMALVGLAATASAQESAAPVSLEEYPREYLNAAEWAFVMAAVARLIPSEGDGPGAIEARVPVFIDRQLAGDYGSADDWYMQGPHDPAAEPARGWQTPLTPAQIYRQAIPAFDRWCEANQGMSFASLDAGQQDAALQALQDGDVGLDPEVRDFFTILLANTKEGYFADPMYGGNHGMQPWVYIGFPGARAAFREWPDRHNIKYPLGPVSISGERA
;
A
#
# COMPACT_ATOMS: atom_id res chain seq x y z
N MET A 1 -61.53 -6.82 15.94
CA MET A 1 -60.63 -7.95 16.24
C MET A 1 -59.25 -7.56 15.69
N THR A 2 -58.42 -7.03 16.56
CA THR A 2 -57.05 -6.57 16.20
C THR A 2 -56.07 -7.69 16.50
N HIS A 3 -55.46 -8.22 15.47
CA HIS A 3 -54.41 -9.22 15.52
C HIS A 3 -53.12 -8.54 16.00
N HIS A 4 -52.69 -8.85 17.26
CA HIS A 4 -51.35 -8.50 17.74
C HIS A 4 -50.34 -9.54 17.18
N PRO A 5 -49.21 -9.15 16.59
CA PRO A 5 -48.18 -10.13 16.24
C PRO A 5 -47.48 -10.62 17.53
N ASP A 6 -47.39 -11.94 17.68
CA ASP A 6 -46.65 -12.60 18.73
C ASP A 6 -45.15 -12.36 18.57
N TYR A 7 -44.55 -11.54 19.43
CA TYR A 7 -43.11 -11.40 19.51
C TYR A 7 -42.52 -12.62 20.27
N PRO A 8 -41.47 -13.24 19.74
CA PRO A 8 -40.82 -14.37 20.41
C PRO A 8 -40.27 -13.93 21.77
N SER A 9 -40.59 -14.68 22.82
CA SER A 9 -40.13 -14.39 24.18
C SER A 9 -38.60 -14.54 24.27
N ARG A 10 -37.94 -13.71 25.12
CA ARG A 10 -36.49 -13.79 25.41
C ARG A 10 -36.00 -15.21 25.72
N ARG A 11 -36.86 -16.01 26.34
CA ARG A 11 -36.59 -17.42 26.65
C ARG A 11 -36.66 -18.33 25.43
N GLY A 12 -37.51 -18.03 24.44
CA GLY A 12 -37.57 -18.70 23.14
C GLY A 12 -36.32 -18.45 22.30
N PHE A 13 -35.85 -17.21 22.28
CA PHE A 13 -34.63 -16.81 21.59
C PHE A 13 -33.39 -17.55 22.13
N LEU A 14 -33.24 -17.63 23.46
CA LEU A 14 -32.12 -18.34 24.10
C LEU A 14 -32.15 -19.86 23.86
N LYS A 15 -33.33 -20.46 23.74
CA LYS A 15 -33.44 -21.90 23.43
C LYS A 15 -33.08 -22.22 21.99
N VAL A 16 -33.42 -21.35 21.05
CA VAL A 16 -33.02 -21.48 19.62
C VAL A 16 -31.52 -21.28 19.45
N SER A 17 -30.93 -20.30 20.16
CA SER A 17 -29.48 -20.05 20.13
C SER A 17 -28.67 -21.22 20.70
N ALA A 18 -29.14 -21.89 21.76
CA ALA A 18 -28.48 -23.05 22.34
C ALA A 18 -28.54 -24.30 21.43
N ALA A 19 -29.62 -24.48 20.67
CA ALA A 19 -29.76 -25.57 19.72
C ALA A 19 -28.87 -25.37 18.47
N SER A 20 -28.63 -24.11 18.05
CA SER A 20 -27.72 -23.80 16.92
C SER A 20 -26.26 -24.02 17.26
N MET A 21 -25.82 -23.89 18.51
CA MET A 21 -24.43 -24.15 18.92
C MET A 21 -24.10 -25.64 19.01
N ALA A 22 -25.08 -26.53 19.14
CA ALA A 22 -24.86 -27.97 19.21
C ALA A 22 -24.62 -28.62 17.81
N LEU A 23 -24.99 -27.94 16.69
CA LEU A 23 -24.76 -28.43 15.34
C LEU A 23 -23.51 -27.87 14.67
N VAL A 24 -22.84 -26.88 15.25
CA VAL A 24 -21.57 -26.31 14.71
C VAL A 24 -20.34 -26.98 15.31
N GLY A 25 -20.53 -27.93 16.24
CA GLY A 25 -19.45 -28.63 16.93
C GLY A 25 -18.74 -29.76 16.16
N LEU A 26 -19.10 -30.05 14.91
CA LEU A 26 -18.46 -31.06 14.09
C LEU A 26 -18.16 -30.49 12.70
N ALA A 27 -17.10 -29.78 12.55
CA ALA A 27 -16.25 -29.58 11.36
C ALA A 27 -15.52 -28.25 11.39
N ALA A 28 -14.94 -27.88 12.53
CA ALA A 28 -13.81 -26.95 12.49
C ALA A 28 -12.52 -27.77 12.50
N THR A 29 -12.33 -28.59 11.47
CA THR A 29 -10.97 -28.80 10.99
C THR A 29 -10.57 -27.42 10.44
N ALA A 30 -9.81 -26.66 11.24
CA ALA A 30 -9.04 -25.56 10.72
C ALA A 30 -8.13 -26.16 9.63
N SER A 31 -8.61 -26.14 8.40
CA SER A 31 -7.72 -26.20 7.26
C SER A 31 -6.87 -24.94 7.42
N ALA A 32 -5.65 -25.12 7.93
CA ALA A 32 -4.60 -24.15 7.69
C ALA A 32 -4.63 -23.98 6.16
N GLN A 33 -5.20 -22.89 5.70
CA GLN A 33 -5.18 -22.53 4.31
C GLN A 33 -3.72 -22.26 4.05
N GLU A 34 -3.05 -23.25 3.49
CA GLU A 34 -1.68 -23.14 3.02
C GLU A 34 -1.71 -21.97 2.06
N SER A 35 -1.18 -20.84 2.52
CA SER A 35 -1.16 -19.62 1.72
C SER A 35 -0.36 -19.96 0.48
N ALA A 36 -1.03 -20.05 -0.66
CA ALA A 36 -0.36 -20.27 -1.92
C ALA A 36 0.75 -19.21 -2.05
N ALA A 37 1.94 -19.65 -2.46
CA ALA A 37 3.05 -18.73 -2.69
C ALA A 37 2.56 -17.57 -3.57
N PRO A 38 2.87 -16.33 -3.24
CA PRO A 38 2.40 -15.19 -4.02
C PRO A 38 2.91 -15.30 -5.45
N VAL A 39 2.05 -14.96 -6.41
CA VAL A 39 2.41 -14.85 -7.82
C VAL A 39 3.67 -13.99 -7.96
N SER A 40 4.63 -14.38 -8.80
CA SER A 40 5.85 -13.59 -9.02
C SER A 40 5.50 -12.17 -9.49
N LEU A 41 6.37 -11.20 -9.24
CA LEU A 41 6.13 -9.83 -9.71
C LEU A 41 6.12 -9.73 -11.24
N GLU A 42 6.77 -10.66 -11.93
CA GLU A 42 6.80 -10.76 -13.40
C GLU A 42 5.46 -11.24 -13.95
N GLU A 43 4.77 -12.13 -13.23
CA GLU A 43 3.48 -12.69 -13.61
C GLU A 43 2.29 -11.98 -12.97
N TYR A 44 2.55 -10.98 -12.14
CA TYR A 44 1.49 -10.26 -11.44
C TYR A 44 0.50 -9.60 -12.43
N PRO A 45 -0.80 -9.92 -12.33
CA PRO A 45 -1.81 -9.32 -13.18
C PRO A 45 -2.09 -7.88 -12.72
N ARG A 46 -1.44 -6.93 -13.37
CA ARG A 46 -1.58 -5.50 -13.05
C ARG A 46 -3.01 -5.02 -13.26
N GLU A 47 -3.48 -4.21 -12.32
CA GLU A 47 -4.84 -3.70 -12.30
C GLU A 47 -4.94 -2.31 -12.97
N TYR A 48 -3.90 -1.48 -12.82
CA TYR A 48 -3.84 -0.11 -13.36
C TYR A 48 -2.64 0.14 -14.26
N LEU A 49 -1.43 -0.18 -13.79
CA LEU A 49 -0.18 0.18 -14.48
C LEU A 49 -0.01 -0.60 -15.78
N ASN A 50 0.32 0.08 -16.86
CA ASN A 50 0.76 -0.59 -18.09
C ASN A 50 2.20 -1.15 -17.94
N ALA A 51 2.71 -1.84 -18.97
CA ALA A 51 4.01 -2.51 -18.90
C ALA A 51 5.18 -1.54 -18.66
N ALA A 52 5.17 -0.37 -19.29
CA ALA A 52 6.23 0.62 -19.14
C ALA A 52 6.18 1.28 -17.76
N GLU A 53 4.99 1.65 -17.30
CA GLU A 53 4.78 2.22 -15.96
C GLU A 53 5.13 1.24 -14.84
N TRP A 54 4.80 -0.03 -15.02
CA TRP A 54 5.22 -1.08 -14.10
C TRP A 54 6.75 -1.21 -14.02
N ALA A 55 7.42 -1.24 -15.17
CA ALA A 55 8.89 -1.28 -15.20
C ALA A 55 9.51 -0.06 -14.52
N PHE A 56 8.94 1.13 -14.74
CA PHE A 56 9.32 2.35 -14.05
C PHE A 56 9.16 2.21 -12.53
N VAL A 57 7.96 1.83 -12.06
CA VAL A 57 7.67 1.70 -10.62
C VAL A 57 8.59 0.68 -9.97
N MET A 58 8.80 -0.49 -10.61
CA MET A 58 9.73 -1.52 -10.13
C MET A 58 11.13 -0.96 -9.92
N ALA A 59 11.66 -0.24 -10.93
CA ALA A 59 12.99 0.36 -10.85
C ALA A 59 13.06 1.47 -9.79
N ALA A 60 12.06 2.36 -9.74
CA ALA A 60 12.06 3.49 -8.83
C ALA A 60 11.98 3.06 -7.36
N VAL A 61 11.06 2.16 -7.00
CA VAL A 61 10.93 1.72 -5.61
C VAL A 61 12.16 0.93 -5.14
N ALA A 62 12.82 0.19 -6.05
CA ALA A 62 14.07 -0.51 -5.75
C ALA A 62 15.21 0.46 -5.39
N ARG A 63 15.19 1.69 -5.91
CA ARG A 63 16.16 2.73 -5.57
C ARG A 63 15.75 3.49 -4.30
N LEU A 64 14.45 3.74 -4.12
CA LEU A 64 13.93 4.49 -2.96
C LEU A 64 14.07 3.73 -1.64
N ILE A 65 13.81 2.41 -1.66
CA ILE A 65 14.04 1.52 -0.51
C ILE A 65 14.76 0.26 -1.03
N PRO A 66 16.09 0.31 -1.12
CA PRO A 66 16.89 -0.83 -1.58
C PRO A 66 16.93 -1.94 -0.54
N SER A 67 17.24 -3.17 -0.97
CA SER A 67 17.57 -4.28 -0.08
C SER A 67 19.00 -4.10 0.39
N GLU A 68 19.19 -3.67 1.62
CA GLU A 68 20.50 -3.39 2.22
C GLU A 68 20.64 -4.04 3.61
N GLY A 69 21.80 -4.64 3.86
CA GLY A 69 22.07 -5.32 5.13
C GLY A 69 21.05 -6.42 5.42
N ASP A 70 20.44 -6.37 6.61
CA ASP A 70 19.46 -7.39 7.05
C ASP A 70 17.99 -6.99 6.75
N GLY A 71 17.76 -5.81 6.16
CA GLY A 71 16.43 -5.29 5.87
C GLY A 71 15.93 -5.67 4.47
N PRO A 72 14.63 -6.02 4.32
CA PRO A 72 14.03 -6.21 3.00
C PRO A 72 13.95 -4.87 2.26
N GLY A 73 14.11 -4.91 0.93
CA GLY A 73 13.82 -3.77 0.07
C GLY A 73 12.35 -3.67 -0.33
N ALA A 74 12.03 -2.62 -1.08
CA ALA A 74 10.66 -2.39 -1.59
C ALA A 74 10.19 -3.50 -2.53
N ILE A 75 11.09 -4.17 -3.22
CA ILE A 75 10.77 -5.28 -4.13
C ILE A 75 10.35 -6.51 -3.34
N GLU A 76 11.12 -6.91 -2.33
CA GLU A 76 10.80 -8.02 -1.44
C GLU A 76 9.51 -7.74 -0.67
N ALA A 77 9.30 -6.51 -0.25
CA ALA A 77 8.06 -6.06 0.39
C ALA A 77 6.87 -5.96 -0.59
N ARG A 78 7.06 -6.20 -1.90
CA ARG A 78 6.04 -6.12 -2.96
C ARG A 78 5.36 -4.74 -3.06
N VAL A 79 6.07 -3.68 -2.78
CA VAL A 79 5.57 -2.29 -2.88
C VAL A 79 4.94 -1.97 -4.26
N PRO A 80 5.47 -2.46 -5.41
CA PRO A 80 4.83 -2.24 -6.71
C PRO A 80 3.39 -2.73 -6.79
N VAL A 81 3.08 -3.86 -6.14
CA VAL A 81 1.70 -4.41 -6.07
C VAL A 81 0.79 -3.49 -5.27
N PHE A 82 1.29 -2.96 -4.15
CA PHE A 82 0.54 -1.96 -3.37
C PHE A 82 0.21 -0.73 -4.22
N ILE A 83 1.21 -0.15 -4.89
CA ILE A 83 1.01 1.05 -5.72
C ILE A 83 0.00 0.79 -6.83
N ASP A 84 0.11 -0.32 -7.54
CA ASP A 84 -0.80 -0.68 -8.63
C ASP A 84 -2.25 -0.79 -8.16
N ARG A 85 -2.49 -1.47 -7.03
CA ARG A 85 -3.82 -1.62 -6.42
C ARG A 85 -4.38 -0.29 -5.90
N GLN A 86 -3.55 0.53 -5.26
CA GLN A 86 -3.98 1.86 -4.79
C GLN A 86 -4.39 2.75 -5.97
N LEU A 87 -3.64 2.72 -7.07
CA LEU A 87 -3.98 3.49 -8.27
C LEU A 87 -5.22 2.96 -9.01
N ALA A 88 -5.54 1.68 -8.88
CA ALA A 88 -6.77 1.09 -9.41
C ALA A 88 -8.01 1.36 -8.56
N GLY A 89 -7.83 1.71 -7.27
CA GLY A 89 -8.92 1.92 -6.31
C GLY A 89 -9.27 3.39 -6.06
N ASP A 90 -9.98 3.61 -4.95
CA ASP A 90 -10.54 4.91 -4.54
C ASP A 90 -9.46 5.99 -4.35
N TYR A 91 -8.25 5.61 -3.89
CA TYR A 91 -7.11 6.50 -3.82
C TYR A 91 -6.72 7.02 -5.21
N GLY A 92 -6.62 6.13 -6.20
CA GLY A 92 -6.23 6.51 -7.57
C GLY A 92 -7.25 7.41 -8.25
N SER A 93 -8.54 7.19 -8.02
CA SER A 93 -9.64 8.02 -8.54
C SER A 93 -9.90 9.28 -7.71
N ALA A 94 -9.33 9.38 -6.50
CA ALA A 94 -9.58 10.44 -5.54
C ALA A 94 -11.06 10.55 -5.13
N ASP A 95 -11.77 9.42 -5.01
CA ASP A 95 -13.21 9.38 -4.77
C ASP A 95 -13.63 10.08 -3.46
N ASP A 96 -12.80 9.97 -2.43
CA ASP A 96 -13.04 10.61 -1.12
C ASP A 96 -12.38 12.01 -0.99
N TRP A 97 -11.83 12.55 -2.08
CA TRP A 97 -11.09 13.81 -2.05
C TRP A 97 -11.92 14.99 -2.54
N TYR A 98 -11.66 16.14 -1.97
CA TYR A 98 -12.23 17.39 -2.49
C TYR A 98 -11.44 17.87 -3.71
N MET A 99 -11.96 17.56 -4.90
CA MET A 99 -11.31 17.84 -6.19
C MET A 99 -11.86 19.09 -6.90
N GLN A 100 -12.70 19.89 -6.26
CA GLN A 100 -13.24 21.09 -6.88
C GLN A 100 -12.26 22.27 -6.81
N GLY A 101 -12.04 22.92 -7.96
CA GLY A 101 -11.24 24.14 -8.04
C GLY A 101 -11.89 25.36 -7.36
N PRO A 102 -11.20 26.51 -7.38
CA PRO A 102 -10.00 26.76 -8.17
C PRO A 102 -8.76 26.10 -7.60
N HIS A 103 -7.89 25.59 -8.49
CA HIS A 103 -6.59 25.05 -8.11
C HIS A 103 -5.52 26.11 -8.31
N ASP A 104 -4.56 26.17 -7.39
CA ASP A 104 -3.43 27.09 -7.45
C ASP A 104 -2.12 26.30 -7.36
N PRO A 105 -1.47 25.98 -8.48
CA PRO A 105 -0.19 25.27 -8.48
C PRO A 105 0.94 26.00 -7.71
N ALA A 106 0.78 27.31 -7.44
CA ALA A 106 1.74 28.08 -6.66
C ALA A 106 1.44 28.08 -5.15
N ALA A 107 0.31 27.48 -4.73
CA ALA A 107 -0.04 27.41 -3.32
C ALA A 107 0.98 26.57 -2.52
N GLU A 108 1.14 26.96 -1.26
CA GLU A 108 1.99 26.19 -0.34
C GLU A 108 1.42 24.77 -0.12
N PRO A 109 2.29 23.75 0.03
CA PRO A 109 1.87 22.34 0.22
C PRO A 109 0.88 22.14 1.38
N ALA A 110 0.94 22.96 2.42
CA ALA A 110 0.04 22.93 3.56
C ALA A 110 -1.44 23.23 3.22
N ARG A 111 -1.72 23.73 2.02
CA ARG A 111 -3.08 24.03 1.55
C ARG A 111 -3.80 22.84 0.94
N GLY A 112 -3.19 21.67 0.98
CA GLY A 112 -3.76 20.43 0.44
C GLY A 112 -3.57 20.27 -1.07
N TRP A 113 -4.41 19.45 -1.67
CA TRP A 113 -4.31 19.09 -3.08
C TRP A 113 -4.62 20.25 -4.01
N GLN A 114 -3.67 20.63 -4.85
CA GLN A 114 -3.75 21.85 -5.69
C GLN A 114 -3.62 21.56 -7.20
N THR A 115 -3.84 20.31 -7.60
CA THR A 115 -3.92 19.91 -9.02
C THR A 115 -5.30 19.36 -9.36
N PRO A 116 -5.82 19.57 -10.58
CA PRO A 116 -7.07 18.94 -11.02
C PRO A 116 -6.92 17.43 -11.29
N LEU A 117 -5.69 16.94 -11.30
CA LEU A 117 -5.39 15.53 -11.59
C LEU A 117 -5.54 14.66 -10.36
N THR A 118 -6.11 13.47 -10.53
CA THR A 118 -6.12 12.43 -9.51
C THR A 118 -4.73 11.76 -9.39
N PRO A 119 -4.43 11.05 -8.29
CA PRO A 119 -3.17 10.31 -8.16
C PRO A 119 -2.87 9.40 -9.35
N ALA A 120 -3.88 8.65 -9.83
CA ALA A 120 -3.75 7.80 -10.99
C ALA A 120 -3.38 8.58 -12.26
N GLN A 121 -4.01 9.74 -12.47
CA GLN A 121 -3.71 10.61 -13.61
C GLN A 121 -2.30 11.21 -13.51
N ILE A 122 -1.83 11.54 -12.30
CA ILE A 122 -0.45 12.03 -12.11
C ILE A 122 0.55 10.96 -12.53
N TYR A 123 0.42 9.73 -12.08
CA TYR A 123 1.30 8.63 -12.51
C TYR A 123 1.29 8.47 -14.03
N ARG A 124 0.08 8.46 -14.64
CA ARG A 124 -0.11 8.29 -16.09
C ARG A 124 0.56 9.38 -16.92
N GLN A 125 0.67 10.60 -16.41
CA GLN A 125 1.25 11.74 -17.12
C GLN A 125 2.73 11.95 -16.75
N ALA A 126 3.08 11.82 -15.48
CA ALA A 126 4.44 12.10 -15.01
C ALA A 126 5.44 11.04 -15.47
N ILE A 127 5.12 9.75 -15.44
CA ILE A 127 6.06 8.69 -15.82
C ILE A 127 6.56 8.87 -17.26
N PRO A 128 5.71 9.01 -18.28
CA PRO A 128 6.20 9.23 -19.64
C PRO A 128 6.93 10.58 -19.82
N ALA A 129 6.58 11.60 -19.04
CA ALA A 129 7.30 12.88 -19.09
C ALA A 129 8.72 12.74 -18.52
N PHE A 130 8.86 12.03 -17.42
CA PHE A 130 10.15 11.75 -16.80
C PHE A 130 11.00 10.81 -17.65
N ASP A 131 10.42 9.77 -18.26
CA ASP A 131 11.13 8.88 -19.19
C ASP A 131 11.69 9.66 -20.39
N ARG A 132 10.91 10.57 -20.98
CA ARG A 132 11.42 11.46 -22.07
C ARG A 132 12.60 12.32 -21.61
N TRP A 133 12.56 12.82 -20.37
CA TRP A 133 13.70 13.56 -19.81
C TRP A 133 14.94 12.65 -19.65
N CYS A 134 14.76 11.42 -19.16
CA CYS A 134 15.85 10.44 -19.06
C CYS A 134 16.44 10.10 -20.44
N GLU A 135 15.59 9.86 -21.42
CA GLU A 135 16.03 9.60 -22.81
C GLU A 135 16.83 10.76 -23.39
N ALA A 136 16.38 11.99 -23.17
CA ALA A 136 17.07 13.18 -23.65
C ALA A 136 18.43 13.44 -22.97
N ASN A 137 18.55 13.13 -21.68
CA ASN A 137 19.75 13.44 -20.89
C ASN A 137 20.70 12.24 -20.71
N GLN A 138 20.20 11.00 -20.78
CA GLN A 138 20.96 9.78 -20.51
C GLN A 138 20.84 8.72 -21.61
N GLY A 139 20.01 8.96 -22.64
CA GLY A 139 19.90 8.12 -23.84
C GLY A 139 18.96 6.91 -23.70
N MET A 140 18.36 6.69 -22.54
CA MET A 140 17.46 5.55 -22.26
C MET A 140 16.34 5.95 -21.31
N SER A 141 15.21 5.20 -21.32
CA SER A 141 14.16 5.33 -20.31
C SER A 141 14.69 5.00 -18.92
N PHE A 142 14.09 5.56 -17.89
CA PHE A 142 14.50 5.40 -16.48
C PHE A 142 14.74 3.94 -16.07
N ALA A 143 13.82 3.05 -16.40
CA ALA A 143 13.92 1.64 -16.03
C ALA A 143 15.10 0.90 -16.69
N SER A 144 15.66 1.46 -17.78
CA SER A 144 16.79 0.88 -18.51
C SER A 144 18.15 1.46 -18.09
N LEU A 145 18.16 2.47 -17.23
CA LEU A 145 19.37 3.09 -16.71
C LEU A 145 20.05 2.17 -15.68
N ASP A 146 21.36 2.34 -15.49
CA ASP A 146 22.04 1.69 -14.36
C ASP A 146 21.66 2.33 -13.02
N ALA A 147 22.00 1.67 -11.91
CA ALA A 147 21.61 2.09 -10.58
C ALA A 147 22.07 3.52 -10.22
N GLY A 148 23.30 3.89 -10.59
CA GLY A 148 23.83 5.23 -10.32
C GLY A 148 23.13 6.31 -11.14
N GLN A 149 22.80 6.00 -12.41
CA GLN A 149 22.04 6.88 -13.28
C GLN A 149 20.60 7.03 -12.79
N GLN A 150 19.97 5.94 -12.30
CA GLN A 150 18.63 5.98 -11.69
C GLN A 150 18.62 6.88 -10.44
N ASP A 151 19.62 6.77 -9.59
CA ASP A 151 19.73 7.61 -8.39
C ASP A 151 19.88 9.09 -8.77
N ALA A 152 20.75 9.40 -9.74
CA ALA A 152 20.93 10.76 -10.23
C ALA A 152 19.64 11.33 -10.86
N ALA A 153 18.92 10.51 -11.62
CA ALA A 153 17.65 10.90 -12.23
C ALA A 153 16.56 11.15 -11.19
N LEU A 154 16.42 10.28 -10.17
CA LEU A 154 15.48 10.48 -9.05
C LEU A 154 15.84 11.74 -8.24
N GLN A 155 17.14 12.02 -8.05
CA GLN A 155 17.58 13.24 -7.40
C GLN A 155 17.17 14.48 -8.21
N ALA A 156 17.39 14.47 -9.53
CA ALA A 156 16.97 15.57 -10.42
C ALA A 156 15.43 15.76 -10.39
N LEU A 157 14.67 14.66 -10.30
CA LEU A 157 13.21 14.71 -10.15
C LEU A 157 12.81 15.34 -8.81
N GLN A 158 13.48 14.96 -7.72
CA GLN A 158 13.26 15.52 -6.37
C GLN A 158 13.57 17.01 -6.33
N ASP A 159 14.65 17.45 -6.98
CA ASP A 159 15.11 18.84 -6.96
C ASP A 159 14.30 19.74 -7.92
N GLY A 160 13.43 19.14 -8.74
CA GLY A 160 12.60 19.85 -9.73
C GLY A 160 13.32 20.18 -11.03
N ASP A 161 14.55 19.69 -11.23
CA ASP A 161 15.39 19.95 -12.42
C ASP A 161 14.85 19.28 -13.69
N VAL A 162 13.94 18.32 -13.54
CA VAL A 162 13.26 17.65 -14.68
C VAL A 162 12.32 18.61 -15.41
N GLY A 163 11.78 19.61 -14.71
CA GLY A 163 10.87 20.60 -15.30
C GLY A 163 9.54 19.99 -15.72
N LEU A 164 8.96 19.13 -14.88
CA LEU A 164 7.62 18.61 -15.10
C LEU A 164 6.57 19.73 -15.14
N ASP A 165 5.49 19.49 -15.88
CA ASP A 165 4.33 20.40 -15.87
C ASP A 165 3.81 20.65 -14.45
N PRO A 166 3.27 21.85 -14.15
CA PRO A 166 2.85 22.24 -12.81
C PRO A 166 1.87 21.24 -12.16
N GLU A 167 0.99 20.64 -12.94
CA GLU A 167 -0.03 19.70 -12.47
C GLU A 167 0.56 18.37 -11.96
N VAL A 168 1.76 18.02 -12.40
CA VAL A 168 2.45 16.76 -12.04
C VAL A 168 3.78 16.97 -11.32
N ARG A 169 4.12 18.20 -10.98
CA ARG A 169 5.43 18.54 -10.37
C ARG A 169 5.69 17.81 -9.06
N ASP A 170 4.64 17.48 -8.31
CA ASP A 170 4.74 16.83 -7.01
C ASP A 170 4.86 15.29 -7.12
N PHE A 171 5.07 14.78 -8.35
CA PHE A 171 5.13 13.33 -8.62
C PHE A 171 6.15 12.61 -7.76
N PHE A 172 7.37 13.16 -7.56
CA PHE A 172 8.37 12.53 -6.69
C PHE A 172 7.86 12.35 -5.25
N THR A 173 7.24 13.39 -4.70
CA THR A 173 6.70 13.36 -3.33
C THR A 173 5.62 12.28 -3.20
N ILE A 174 4.74 12.16 -4.19
CA ILE A 174 3.67 11.17 -4.24
C ILE A 174 4.27 9.76 -4.36
N LEU A 175 5.22 9.56 -5.28
CA LEU A 175 5.90 8.28 -5.47
C LEU A 175 6.61 7.82 -4.19
N LEU A 176 7.34 8.72 -3.53
CA LEU A 176 8.04 8.42 -2.27
C LEU A 176 7.06 8.11 -1.14
N ALA A 177 5.95 8.85 -1.03
CA ALA A 177 4.90 8.60 -0.05
C ALA A 177 4.30 7.21 -0.26
N ASN A 178 3.85 6.89 -1.48
CA ASN A 178 3.25 5.60 -1.81
C ASN A 178 4.25 4.44 -1.63
N THR A 179 5.54 4.67 -1.88
CA THR A 179 6.59 3.67 -1.62
C THR A 179 6.70 3.36 -0.13
N LYS A 180 6.74 4.37 0.74
CA LYS A 180 6.77 4.19 2.20
C LYS A 180 5.48 3.56 2.72
N GLU A 181 4.34 4.00 2.23
CA GLU A 181 3.04 3.45 2.60
C GLU A 181 2.96 1.96 2.25
N GLY A 182 3.31 1.58 1.02
CA GLY A 182 3.33 0.19 0.60
C GLY A 182 4.33 -0.66 1.37
N TYR A 183 5.45 -0.07 1.79
CA TYR A 183 6.46 -0.76 2.59
C TYR A 183 5.97 -1.08 4.01
N PHE A 184 5.14 -0.22 4.60
CA PHE A 184 4.64 -0.38 5.96
C PHE A 184 3.14 -0.67 6.09
N ALA A 185 2.41 -0.76 4.99
CA ALA A 185 0.98 -1.10 4.99
C ALA A 185 0.69 -2.46 5.63
N ASP A 186 -0.55 -2.69 6.01
CA ASP A 186 -0.98 -4.07 6.30
C ASP A 186 -0.90 -4.91 5.02
N PRO A 187 -0.41 -6.17 5.08
CA PRO A 187 -0.26 -7.04 3.91
C PRO A 187 -1.51 -7.20 3.04
N MET A 188 -2.69 -7.02 3.63
CA MET A 188 -3.95 -7.09 2.87
C MET A 188 -4.04 -6.10 1.70
N TYR A 189 -3.28 -5.00 1.75
CA TYR A 189 -3.23 -3.99 0.70
C TYR A 189 -2.21 -4.31 -0.41
N GLY A 190 -1.46 -5.42 -0.30
CA GLY A 190 -0.56 -5.93 -1.34
C GLY A 190 0.92 -5.60 -1.14
N GLY A 191 1.26 -4.68 -0.24
CA GLY A 191 2.64 -4.38 0.19
C GLY A 191 3.05 -5.15 1.45
N ASN A 192 4.20 -4.78 2.04
CA ASN A 192 4.70 -5.35 3.31
C ASN A 192 4.60 -6.88 3.36
N HIS A 193 4.97 -7.52 2.27
CA HIS A 193 4.77 -8.95 2.07
C HIS A 193 5.40 -9.77 3.19
N GLY A 194 4.61 -10.70 3.76
CA GLY A 194 5.03 -11.51 4.90
C GLY A 194 5.38 -10.70 6.15
N MET A 195 4.95 -9.43 6.22
CA MET A 195 5.26 -8.50 7.30
C MET A 195 6.77 -8.32 7.55
N GLN A 196 7.62 -8.60 6.56
CA GLN A 196 9.07 -8.52 6.69
C GLN A 196 9.56 -7.12 7.13
N PRO A 197 9.09 -6.01 6.54
CA PRO A 197 9.37 -4.66 7.04
C PRO A 197 8.99 -4.47 8.51
N TRP A 198 7.82 -4.96 8.95
CA TRP A 198 7.39 -4.87 10.34
C TRP A 198 8.29 -5.69 11.28
N VAL A 199 8.68 -6.89 10.86
CA VAL A 199 9.65 -7.72 11.61
C VAL A 199 10.97 -6.99 11.77
N TYR A 200 11.47 -6.39 10.69
CA TYR A 200 12.75 -5.68 10.66
C TYR A 200 12.79 -4.50 11.64
N ILE A 201 11.73 -3.69 11.68
CA ILE A 201 11.65 -2.54 12.61
C ILE A 201 11.12 -2.90 14.00
N GLY A 202 10.69 -4.16 14.23
CA GLY A 202 10.09 -4.60 15.49
C GLY A 202 8.66 -4.07 15.73
N PHE A 203 7.93 -3.72 14.68
CA PHE A 203 6.54 -3.28 14.80
C PHE A 203 5.63 -4.47 15.05
N PRO A 204 4.78 -4.45 16.10
CA PRO A 204 3.98 -5.62 16.51
C PRO A 204 2.70 -5.85 15.66
N GLY A 205 2.43 -4.99 14.67
CA GLY A 205 1.25 -5.09 13.82
C GLY A 205 -0.05 -4.68 14.50
N ALA A 206 -1.16 -5.23 14.00
CA ALA A 206 -2.53 -4.92 14.43
C ALA A 206 -2.90 -5.62 15.75
N ARG A 207 -2.30 -5.20 16.87
CA ARG A 207 -2.60 -5.72 18.21
C ARG A 207 -3.79 -4.98 18.82
N ALA A 208 -4.74 -5.73 19.38
CA ALA A 208 -5.92 -5.14 20.00
C ALA A 208 -5.63 -4.42 21.32
N ALA A 209 -4.62 -4.85 22.09
CA ALA A 209 -4.25 -4.24 23.35
C ALA A 209 -2.83 -4.62 23.78
N PHE A 210 -2.23 -3.76 24.61
CA PHE A 210 -0.90 -3.93 25.21
C PHE A 210 -0.99 -3.82 26.75
N ARG A 211 -2.02 -4.42 27.35
CA ARG A 211 -2.35 -4.26 28.79
C ARG A 211 -1.22 -4.69 29.72
N GLU A 212 -0.42 -5.69 29.33
CA GLU A 212 0.67 -6.23 30.15
C GLU A 212 1.97 -5.46 29.97
N TRP A 213 2.00 -4.39 29.14
CA TRP A 213 3.24 -3.71 28.73
C TRP A 213 3.44 -2.29 29.25
N PRO A 214 2.48 -1.59 29.91
CA PRO A 214 2.65 -0.19 30.30
C PRO A 214 3.93 0.08 31.11
N ASP A 215 4.33 -0.86 31.97
CA ASP A 215 5.47 -0.74 32.86
C ASP A 215 6.76 -1.45 32.33
N ARG A 216 6.72 -1.95 31.09
CA ARG A 216 7.83 -2.70 30.48
C ARG A 216 8.59 -1.83 29.49
N HIS A 217 9.40 -0.89 29.99
CA HIS A 217 10.17 0.03 29.16
C HIS A 217 11.42 -0.64 28.60
N ASN A 218 11.77 -0.32 27.35
CA ASN A 218 12.97 -0.79 26.65
C ASN A 218 13.12 -2.33 26.54
N ILE A 219 12.01 -3.04 26.58
CA ILE A 219 11.98 -4.49 26.37
C ILE A 219 11.45 -4.77 24.98
N LYS A 220 12.19 -5.56 24.19
CA LYS A 220 11.73 -6.02 22.88
C LYS A 220 10.43 -6.80 23.02
N TYR A 221 9.41 -6.44 22.24
CA TYR A 221 8.16 -7.17 22.21
C TYR A 221 8.38 -8.61 21.70
N PRO A 222 8.00 -9.65 22.48
CA PRO A 222 8.42 -11.02 22.20
C PRO A 222 7.62 -11.72 21.09
N LEU A 223 6.45 -11.18 20.73
CA LEU A 223 5.61 -11.77 19.70
C LEU A 223 5.85 -11.06 18.38
N GLY A 224 5.93 -11.83 17.28
CA GLY A 224 6.00 -11.29 15.93
C GLY A 224 4.77 -10.45 15.56
N PRO A 225 4.80 -9.73 14.45
CA PRO A 225 3.67 -8.93 14.00
C PRO A 225 2.46 -9.80 13.65
N VAL A 226 1.30 -9.17 13.69
CA VAL A 226 0.03 -9.73 13.25
C VAL A 226 -0.66 -8.73 12.34
N SER A 227 -1.18 -9.18 11.18
CA SER A 227 -1.96 -8.37 10.27
C SER A 227 -3.40 -8.16 10.76
N ILE A 228 -4.13 -7.25 10.14
CA ILE A 228 -5.57 -7.05 10.39
C ILE A 228 -6.36 -8.32 10.09
N SER A 229 -5.96 -9.10 9.08
CA SER A 229 -6.57 -10.40 8.74
C SER A 229 -6.21 -11.52 9.71
N GLY A 230 -5.30 -11.30 10.66
CA GLY A 230 -4.87 -12.27 11.66
C GLY A 230 -3.69 -13.14 11.24
N GLU A 231 -3.07 -12.86 10.10
CA GLU A 231 -1.80 -13.51 9.70
C GLU A 231 -0.70 -13.15 10.70
N ARG A 232 0.25 -14.07 10.88
CA ARG A 232 1.39 -13.89 11.78
C ARG A 232 2.69 -14.15 11.02
N ALA A 233 3.69 -13.31 11.25
CA ALA A 233 5.05 -13.54 10.78
C ALA A 233 5.86 -14.32 11.81
#